data_cf143fc517bb28ee7719b7ee67ef17c7
#
_entry.id   cf143fc517bb28ee7719b7ee67ef17c7
#
_cell.length_a   1.000
_cell.length_b   1.000
_cell.length_c   1.000
_cell.angle_alpha   90.00
_cell.angle_beta   90.00
_cell.angle_gamma   90.00
#
_symmetry.space_group_name_H-M   'P 1'
#
loop_
_entity.id
_entity.type
_entity.pdbx_description
1 polymer ?
#
loop_
_entity_poly.entity_id
_entity_poly.type
_entity_poly.pdbx_seq_one_letter_code
_entity_poly.pdbx_strand_id
1 'polypeptide(L)'
;MRLFIDTGSVAEVEEIARWGVLAGATTNPSLLAKEDGDSGDIVRRICDLVNGSVSAEVVSTDAQGMVEEGRALRELHEHVTVKVPFCAEGLEATHALTADEIPVNMTLVFSANQAMLAAGAGATYVSCFMGRLDDISVDSGAVVAEIVECFRAGGVTSQIIAASIRHPEHVIASARLGCEIATVPAKVLHQMLNHPLTDAGAERFRADWESRPEFGEWLRDLTQKRLTETRSG
;
A
#
# COMPACT_ATOMS: atom_id res chain seq x y z
N MET A 1 2.48 2.16 -11.18
CA MET A 1 2.32 1.41 -9.89
C MET A 1 2.00 2.39 -8.79
N ARG A 2 0.98 2.13 -7.98
CA ARG A 2 0.61 2.92 -6.79
C ARG A 2 1.34 2.39 -5.55
N LEU A 3 1.62 3.26 -4.59
CA LEU A 3 2.22 2.87 -3.32
C LEU A 3 1.15 2.85 -2.23
N PHE A 4 1.07 1.73 -1.52
CA PHE A 4 0.36 1.59 -0.26
C PHE A 4 1.38 1.51 0.86
N ILE A 5 0.99 1.90 2.06
CA ILE A 5 1.79 1.65 3.26
C ILE A 5 1.33 0.38 3.97
N ASP A 6 2.27 -0.47 4.43
CA ASP A 6 1.98 -1.69 5.20
C ASP A 6 2.31 -1.46 6.68
N THR A 7 1.30 -1.05 7.45
CA THR A 7 1.46 -0.71 8.87
C THR A 7 0.13 -0.74 9.63
N GLY A 8 0.20 -0.94 10.98
CA GLY A 8 -0.90 -0.66 11.90
C GLY A 8 -0.76 0.70 12.58
N SER A 9 0.38 1.39 12.43
CA SER A 9 0.69 2.61 13.17
C SER A 9 0.10 3.84 12.50
N VAL A 10 -0.85 4.49 13.19
CA VAL A 10 -1.42 5.77 12.77
C VAL A 10 -0.33 6.83 12.60
N ALA A 11 0.67 6.85 13.48
CA ALA A 11 1.75 7.83 13.42
C ALA A 11 2.60 7.70 12.15
N GLU A 12 2.92 6.46 11.72
CA GLU A 12 3.62 6.22 10.45
C GLU A 12 2.78 6.68 9.25
N VAL A 13 1.47 6.41 9.29
CA VAL A 13 0.57 6.86 8.21
C VAL A 13 0.49 8.38 8.17
N GLU A 14 0.33 9.07 9.33
CA GLU A 14 0.31 10.54 9.41
C GLU A 14 1.58 11.18 8.87
N GLU A 15 2.73 10.59 9.16
CA GLU A 15 4.01 11.07 8.66
C GLU A 15 4.10 10.97 7.14
N ILE A 16 3.86 9.76 6.60
CA ILE A 16 4.11 9.46 5.18
C ILE A 16 2.99 10.00 4.28
N ALA A 17 1.75 10.11 4.77
CA ALA A 17 0.66 10.74 4.04
C ALA A 17 0.97 12.20 3.65
N ARG A 18 1.72 12.92 4.49
CA ARG A 18 2.19 14.29 4.18
C ARG A 18 3.12 14.37 2.97
N TRP A 19 3.75 13.27 2.58
CA TRP A 19 4.57 13.23 1.36
C TRP A 19 3.72 13.24 0.07
N GLY A 20 2.42 12.95 0.18
CA GLY A 20 1.49 12.93 -0.96
C GLY A 20 1.68 11.75 -1.91
N VAL A 21 2.35 10.68 -1.47
CA VAL A 21 2.68 9.51 -2.31
C VAL A 21 1.80 8.29 -2.07
N LEU A 22 1.01 8.29 -0.97
CA LEU A 22 0.18 7.15 -0.61
C LEU A 22 -1.14 7.14 -1.39
N ALA A 23 -1.48 5.96 -1.92
CA ALA A 23 -2.74 5.68 -2.58
C ALA A 23 -3.60 4.63 -1.82
N GLY A 24 -3.15 4.20 -0.65
CA GLY A 24 -3.82 3.22 0.18
C GLY A 24 -2.95 2.71 1.33
N ALA A 25 -3.51 1.78 2.10
CA ALA A 25 -2.80 1.10 3.18
C ALA A 25 -3.21 -0.38 3.26
N THR A 26 -2.32 -1.19 3.82
CA THR A 26 -2.65 -2.54 4.26
C THR A 26 -2.34 -2.70 5.74
N THR A 27 -3.27 -3.30 6.47
CA THR A 27 -3.05 -3.75 7.83
C THR A 27 -3.10 -5.28 7.90
N ASN A 28 -2.75 -5.84 9.01
CA ASN A 28 -2.96 -7.25 9.32
C ASN A 28 -3.00 -7.44 10.85
N PRO A 29 -3.50 -8.58 11.36
CA PRO A 29 -3.60 -8.81 12.79
C PRO A 29 -2.28 -8.64 13.55
N SER A 30 -1.15 -9.05 12.95
CA SER A 30 0.18 -8.94 13.57
C SER A 30 0.70 -7.49 13.66
N LEU A 31 0.26 -6.61 12.76
CA LEU A 31 0.58 -5.18 12.81
C LEU A 31 -0.30 -4.48 13.84
N LEU A 32 -1.62 -4.70 13.79
CA LEU A 32 -2.57 -4.10 14.73
C LEU A 32 -2.30 -4.53 16.17
N ALA A 33 -1.88 -5.79 16.41
CA ALA A 33 -1.54 -6.29 17.75
C ALA A 33 -0.33 -5.61 18.40
N LYS A 34 0.43 -4.79 17.68
CA LYS A 34 1.56 -4.02 18.22
C LYS A 34 1.18 -2.62 18.67
N GLU A 35 0.00 -2.18 18.29
CA GLU A 35 -0.48 -0.84 18.58
C GLU A 35 -1.36 -0.85 19.83
N ASP A 36 -1.30 0.20 20.61
CA ASP A 36 -2.17 0.41 21.76
C ASP A 36 -3.52 0.97 21.33
N GLY A 37 -4.61 0.48 21.94
CA GLY A 37 -5.96 1.00 21.70
C GLY A 37 -6.88 0.03 20.97
N ASP A 38 -8.04 0.55 20.53
CA ASP A 38 -9.04 -0.22 19.80
C ASP A 38 -8.65 -0.36 18.31
N SER A 39 -8.59 -1.58 17.83
CA SER A 39 -8.19 -1.86 16.44
C SER A 39 -9.15 -1.26 15.40
N GLY A 40 -10.45 -1.17 15.71
CA GLY A 40 -11.44 -0.54 14.84
C GLY A 40 -11.23 0.96 14.71
N ASP A 41 -10.88 1.63 15.82
CA ASP A 41 -10.57 3.06 15.81
C ASP A 41 -9.26 3.34 15.07
N ILE A 42 -8.26 2.47 15.20
CA ILE A 42 -7.00 2.53 14.42
C ILE A 42 -7.31 2.44 12.93
N VAL A 43 -8.09 1.44 12.50
CA VAL A 43 -8.46 1.27 11.09
C VAL A 43 -9.23 2.49 10.56
N ARG A 44 -10.22 3.01 11.31
CA ARG A 44 -10.95 4.24 10.92
C ARG A 44 -9.99 5.41 10.73
N ARG A 45 -9.08 5.62 11.69
CA ARG A 45 -8.12 6.71 11.63
C ARG A 45 -7.17 6.59 10.43
N ILE A 46 -6.73 5.38 10.10
CA ILE A 46 -5.94 5.14 8.87
C ILE A 46 -6.77 5.48 7.63
N CYS A 47 -8.04 5.07 7.58
CA CYS A 47 -8.94 5.41 6.48
C CYS A 47 -9.12 6.92 6.29
N ASP A 48 -9.23 7.70 7.37
CA ASP A 48 -9.33 9.16 7.33
C ASP A 48 -8.05 9.83 6.76
N LEU A 49 -6.89 9.22 6.97
CA LEU A 49 -5.60 9.77 6.57
C LEU A 49 -5.21 9.43 5.12
N VAL A 50 -5.74 8.32 4.62
CA VAL A 50 -5.38 7.80 3.28
C VAL A 50 -6.60 7.90 2.37
N ASN A 51 -6.49 8.69 1.32
CA ASN A 51 -7.54 8.79 0.30
C ASN A 51 -7.48 7.59 -0.66
N GLY A 52 -7.92 6.41 -0.20
CA GLY A 52 -7.89 5.17 -0.99
C GLY A 52 -8.15 3.92 -0.15
N SER A 53 -8.00 2.75 -0.77
CA SER A 53 -8.28 1.46 -0.15
C SER A 53 -7.40 1.20 1.08
N VAL A 54 -8.04 0.76 2.18
CA VAL A 54 -7.38 0.32 3.41
C VAL A 54 -7.78 -1.13 3.70
N SER A 55 -6.83 -2.05 3.63
CA SER A 55 -7.09 -3.46 3.87
C SER A 55 -7.14 -3.78 5.36
N ALA A 56 -8.28 -4.31 5.84
CA ALA A 56 -8.50 -4.82 7.19
C ALA A 56 -8.82 -6.31 7.13
N GLU A 57 -8.10 -7.14 7.89
CA GLU A 57 -8.08 -8.60 7.72
C GLU A 57 -9.01 -9.30 8.71
N VAL A 58 -9.82 -10.24 8.19
CA VAL A 58 -10.64 -11.18 8.98
C VAL A 58 -9.75 -12.20 9.70
N VAL A 59 -10.22 -12.76 10.82
CA VAL A 59 -9.47 -13.73 11.63
C VAL A 59 -10.18 -15.07 11.81
N SER A 60 -11.48 -15.17 11.49
CA SER A 60 -12.21 -16.43 11.49
C SER A 60 -11.59 -17.44 10.52
N THR A 61 -11.76 -18.72 10.83
CA THR A 61 -11.18 -19.83 10.05
C THR A 61 -12.20 -20.54 9.15
N ASP A 62 -13.50 -20.25 9.31
CA ASP A 62 -14.58 -20.76 8.47
C ASP A 62 -15.19 -19.65 7.60
N ALA A 63 -15.79 -20.04 6.48
CA ALA A 63 -16.30 -19.09 5.49
C ALA A 63 -17.39 -18.17 6.04
N GLN A 64 -18.32 -18.70 6.86
CA GLN A 64 -19.40 -17.90 7.43
C GLN A 64 -18.85 -16.82 8.37
N GLY A 65 -17.95 -17.20 9.29
CA GLY A 65 -17.31 -16.26 10.20
C GLY A 65 -16.53 -15.17 9.45
N MET A 66 -15.77 -15.53 8.39
CA MET A 66 -15.06 -14.55 7.55
C MET A 66 -16.03 -13.57 6.87
N VAL A 67 -17.20 -14.03 6.42
CA VAL A 67 -18.21 -13.16 5.80
C VAL A 67 -18.82 -12.20 6.83
N GLU A 68 -19.18 -12.69 8.03
CA GLU A 68 -19.75 -11.87 9.10
C GLU A 68 -18.75 -10.81 9.57
N GLU A 69 -17.50 -11.19 9.81
CA GLU A 69 -16.41 -10.26 10.13
C GLU A 69 -16.16 -9.27 8.99
N GLY A 70 -16.15 -9.73 7.75
CA GLY A 70 -15.94 -8.89 6.58
C GLY A 70 -16.99 -7.81 6.42
N ARG A 71 -18.27 -8.14 6.62
CA ARG A 71 -19.37 -7.16 6.63
C ARG A 71 -19.20 -6.14 7.76
N ALA A 72 -18.86 -6.60 8.96
CA ALA A 72 -18.63 -5.73 10.11
C ALA A 72 -17.43 -4.80 9.90
N LEU A 73 -16.33 -5.29 9.32
CA LEU A 73 -15.17 -4.47 8.97
C LEU A 73 -15.54 -3.40 7.93
N ARG A 74 -16.36 -3.74 6.93
CA ARG A 74 -16.81 -2.79 5.90
C ARG A 74 -17.64 -1.64 6.47
N GLU A 75 -18.37 -1.87 7.56
CA GLU A 75 -19.16 -0.84 8.24
C GLU A 75 -18.28 0.19 8.98
N LEU A 76 -17.00 -0.11 9.23
CA LEU A 76 -16.09 0.82 9.90
C LEU A 76 -15.85 2.09 9.07
N HIS A 77 -15.66 1.95 7.75
CA HIS A 77 -15.40 3.07 6.84
C HIS A 77 -15.55 2.66 5.38
N GLU A 78 -15.98 3.58 4.50
CA GLU A 78 -16.15 3.35 3.06
C GLU A 78 -14.85 2.98 2.31
N HIS A 79 -13.69 3.31 2.83
CA HIS A 79 -12.39 2.94 2.27
C HIS A 79 -11.91 1.53 2.67
N VAL A 80 -12.60 0.86 3.58
CA VAL A 80 -12.20 -0.49 3.99
C VAL A 80 -12.37 -1.48 2.85
N THR A 81 -11.30 -2.19 2.55
CA THR A 81 -11.26 -3.39 1.72
C THR A 81 -11.05 -4.58 2.64
N VAL A 82 -11.95 -5.55 2.60
CA VAL A 82 -11.86 -6.73 3.48
C VAL A 82 -10.71 -7.61 3.01
N LYS A 83 -9.77 -7.90 3.89
CA LYS A 83 -8.63 -8.76 3.58
C LYS A 83 -8.90 -10.17 4.08
N VAL A 84 -8.77 -11.15 3.18
CA VAL A 84 -9.17 -12.54 3.41
C VAL A 84 -7.99 -13.47 3.11
N PRO A 85 -7.58 -14.36 4.04
CA PRO A 85 -6.49 -15.30 3.80
C PRO A 85 -6.86 -16.34 2.75
N PHE A 86 -5.89 -16.76 1.93
CA PHE A 86 -6.09 -17.76 0.89
C PHE A 86 -6.27 -19.17 1.49
N CYS A 87 -7.48 -19.68 1.40
CA CYS A 87 -7.88 -21.06 1.66
C CYS A 87 -9.22 -21.33 0.96
N ALA A 88 -9.74 -22.56 1.01
CA ALA A 88 -11.04 -22.87 0.42
C ALA A 88 -12.17 -22.01 1.01
N GLU A 89 -12.21 -21.91 2.34
CA GLU A 89 -13.17 -21.09 3.09
C GLU A 89 -13.01 -19.59 2.74
N GLY A 90 -11.76 -19.14 2.53
CA GLY A 90 -11.47 -17.76 2.10
C GLY A 90 -11.95 -17.46 0.69
N LEU A 91 -11.90 -18.45 -0.23
CA LEU A 91 -12.47 -18.31 -1.58
C LEU A 91 -14.00 -18.23 -1.52
N GLU A 92 -14.65 -19.08 -0.71
CA GLU A 92 -16.11 -19.03 -0.48
C GLU A 92 -16.52 -17.69 0.13
N ALA A 93 -15.80 -17.21 1.15
CA ALA A 93 -16.05 -15.92 1.78
C ALA A 93 -15.86 -14.76 0.79
N THR A 94 -14.80 -14.80 -0.03
CA THR A 94 -14.56 -13.79 -1.07
C THR A 94 -15.72 -13.74 -2.05
N HIS A 95 -16.18 -14.89 -2.54
CA HIS A 95 -17.31 -14.95 -3.46
C HIS A 95 -18.59 -14.34 -2.85
N ALA A 96 -18.89 -14.64 -1.58
CA ALA A 96 -20.04 -14.08 -0.89
C ALA A 96 -19.93 -12.56 -0.66
N LEU A 97 -18.75 -12.08 -0.19
CA LEU A 97 -18.52 -10.65 0.05
C LEU A 97 -18.58 -9.83 -1.24
N THR A 98 -18.03 -10.36 -2.34
CA THR A 98 -18.06 -9.65 -3.63
C THR A 98 -19.46 -9.63 -4.25
N ALA A 99 -20.31 -10.62 -3.97
CA ALA A 99 -21.72 -10.57 -4.32
C ALA A 99 -22.49 -9.46 -3.58
N ASP A 100 -22.02 -9.06 -2.39
CA ASP A 100 -22.52 -7.93 -1.62
C ASP A 100 -21.83 -6.59 -2.02
N GLU A 101 -21.09 -6.55 -3.13
CA GLU A 101 -20.31 -5.39 -3.62
C GLU A 101 -19.23 -4.92 -2.63
N ILE A 102 -18.78 -5.79 -1.72
CA ILE A 102 -17.70 -5.50 -0.78
C ILE A 102 -16.36 -5.82 -1.44
N PRO A 103 -15.43 -4.86 -1.55
CA PRO A 103 -14.12 -5.11 -2.14
C PRO A 103 -13.28 -6.03 -1.25
N VAL A 104 -12.64 -7.03 -1.87
CA VAL A 104 -11.83 -8.03 -1.18
C VAL A 104 -10.38 -7.98 -1.65
N ASN A 105 -9.45 -8.06 -0.70
CA ASN A 105 -8.02 -8.28 -0.91
C ASN A 105 -7.67 -9.71 -0.46
N MET A 106 -7.54 -10.64 -1.40
CA MET A 106 -7.08 -11.99 -1.10
C MET A 106 -5.60 -11.98 -0.76
N THR A 107 -5.26 -12.38 0.47
CA THR A 107 -3.89 -12.33 0.99
C THR A 107 -3.27 -13.72 1.15
N LEU A 108 -1.97 -13.78 1.45
CA LEU A 108 -1.19 -15.02 1.55
C LEU A 108 -1.18 -15.81 0.23
N VAL A 109 -1.03 -15.10 -0.87
CA VAL A 109 -0.89 -15.71 -2.20
C VAL A 109 0.59 -15.87 -2.54
N PHE A 110 0.99 -17.09 -2.95
CA PHE A 110 2.38 -17.49 -3.21
C PHE A 110 2.60 -18.17 -4.57
N SER A 111 1.58 -18.26 -5.41
CA SER A 111 1.68 -18.87 -6.74
C SER A 111 0.65 -18.31 -7.72
N ALA A 112 0.90 -18.48 -9.02
CA ALA A 112 -0.05 -18.09 -10.06
C ALA A 112 -1.37 -18.87 -9.98
N ASN A 113 -1.33 -20.16 -9.61
CA ASN A 113 -2.54 -20.96 -9.41
C ASN A 113 -3.44 -20.36 -8.31
N GLN A 114 -2.84 -19.95 -7.17
CA GLN A 114 -3.59 -19.30 -6.10
C GLN A 114 -4.15 -17.95 -6.54
N ALA A 115 -3.36 -17.16 -7.26
CA ALA A 115 -3.78 -15.87 -7.79
C ALA A 115 -4.97 -15.99 -8.75
N MET A 116 -4.96 -16.99 -9.65
CA MET A 116 -6.06 -17.25 -10.57
C MET A 116 -7.34 -17.68 -9.85
N LEU A 117 -7.24 -18.51 -8.80
CA LEU A 117 -8.38 -18.88 -7.98
C LEU A 117 -8.97 -17.69 -7.21
N ALA A 118 -8.09 -16.84 -6.63
CA ALA A 118 -8.50 -15.61 -5.95
C ALA A 118 -9.25 -14.66 -6.89
N ALA A 119 -8.74 -14.45 -8.09
CA ALA A 119 -9.39 -13.63 -9.11
C ALA A 119 -10.72 -14.24 -9.57
N GLY A 120 -10.77 -15.58 -9.75
CA GLY A 120 -11.98 -16.30 -10.11
C GLY A 120 -13.08 -16.22 -9.04
N ALA A 121 -12.73 -16.09 -7.75
CA ALA A 121 -13.66 -15.85 -6.66
C ALA A 121 -14.17 -14.39 -6.61
N GLY A 122 -13.61 -13.48 -7.41
CA GLY A 122 -14.03 -12.07 -7.51
C GLY A 122 -13.15 -11.10 -6.71
N ALA A 123 -12.00 -11.51 -6.19
CA ALA A 123 -11.13 -10.63 -5.43
C ALA A 123 -10.78 -9.36 -6.22
N THR A 124 -10.94 -8.18 -5.60
CA THR A 124 -10.55 -6.89 -6.17
C THR A 124 -9.04 -6.77 -6.23
N TYR A 125 -8.37 -7.23 -5.18
CA TYR A 125 -6.91 -7.26 -5.07
C TYR A 125 -6.42 -8.66 -4.73
N VAL A 126 -5.22 -8.98 -5.21
CA VAL A 126 -4.49 -10.22 -4.90
C VAL A 126 -3.12 -9.86 -4.38
N SER A 127 -2.86 -10.13 -3.11
CA SER A 127 -1.59 -9.82 -2.45
C SER A 127 -0.60 -10.98 -2.58
N CYS A 128 0.39 -10.83 -3.46
CA CYS A 128 1.49 -11.77 -3.64
C CYS A 128 2.64 -11.44 -2.70
N PHE A 129 3.08 -12.41 -1.91
CA PHE A 129 4.05 -12.22 -0.82
C PHE A 129 5.49 -12.47 -1.28
N MET A 130 6.19 -11.42 -1.73
CA MET A 130 7.56 -11.53 -2.23
C MET A 130 8.55 -11.92 -1.13
N GLY A 131 8.65 -11.15 -0.06
CA GLY A 131 9.67 -11.38 0.95
C GLY A 131 9.59 -12.75 1.64
N ARG A 132 8.38 -13.32 1.81
CA ARG A 132 8.24 -14.68 2.36
C ARG A 132 8.67 -15.77 1.38
N LEU A 133 8.53 -15.57 0.07
CA LEU A 133 9.07 -16.45 -0.95
C LEU A 133 10.61 -16.46 -0.90
N ASP A 134 11.21 -15.26 -0.81
CA ASP A 134 12.67 -15.13 -0.73
C ASP A 134 13.22 -15.74 0.57
N ASP A 135 12.48 -15.64 1.69
CA ASP A 135 12.85 -16.26 2.97
C ASP A 135 13.06 -17.79 2.87
N ILE A 136 12.42 -18.43 1.89
CA ILE A 136 12.56 -19.88 1.60
C ILE A 136 13.34 -20.16 0.30
N SER A 137 14.08 -19.16 -0.19
CA SER A 137 14.92 -19.27 -1.40
C SER A 137 14.14 -19.56 -2.68
N VAL A 138 12.91 -19.09 -2.78
CA VAL A 138 12.12 -19.07 -4.01
C VAL A 138 12.23 -17.69 -4.63
N ASP A 139 12.54 -17.62 -5.92
CA ASP A 139 12.61 -16.35 -6.68
C ASP A 139 11.21 -15.71 -6.73
N SER A 140 10.98 -14.74 -5.86
CA SER A 140 9.70 -14.01 -5.77
C SER A 140 9.40 -13.22 -7.04
N GLY A 141 10.42 -12.70 -7.71
CA GLY A 141 10.27 -11.97 -8.98
C GLY A 141 9.72 -12.87 -10.08
N ALA A 142 10.21 -14.12 -10.18
CA ALA A 142 9.69 -15.09 -11.14
C ALA A 142 8.21 -15.42 -10.88
N VAL A 143 7.82 -15.63 -9.62
CA VAL A 143 6.43 -15.91 -9.25
C VAL A 143 5.51 -14.72 -9.59
N VAL A 144 5.92 -13.50 -9.26
CA VAL A 144 5.15 -12.29 -9.58
C VAL A 144 5.03 -12.09 -11.10
N ALA A 145 6.12 -12.33 -11.85
CA ALA A 145 6.10 -12.26 -13.32
C ALA A 145 5.07 -13.23 -13.91
N GLU A 146 5.04 -14.47 -13.44
CA GLU A 146 4.07 -15.49 -13.87
C GLU A 146 2.62 -15.05 -13.57
N ILE A 147 2.34 -14.50 -12.37
CA ILE A 147 1.01 -13.98 -12.02
C ILE A 147 0.60 -12.85 -12.98
N VAL A 148 1.48 -11.87 -13.20
CA VAL A 148 1.22 -10.74 -14.11
C VAL A 148 0.96 -11.21 -15.53
N GLU A 149 1.74 -12.18 -16.02
CA GLU A 149 1.57 -12.76 -17.35
C GLU A 149 0.21 -13.48 -17.47
N CYS A 150 -0.15 -14.31 -16.48
CA CYS A 150 -1.43 -15.02 -16.45
C CYS A 150 -2.61 -14.06 -16.41
N PHE A 151 -2.55 -13.01 -15.57
CA PHE A 151 -3.62 -12.01 -15.47
C PHE A 151 -3.80 -11.26 -16.78
N ARG A 152 -2.69 -10.83 -17.40
CA ARG A 152 -2.73 -10.14 -18.68
C ARG A 152 -3.28 -11.02 -19.80
N ALA A 153 -2.82 -12.26 -19.88
CA ALA A 153 -3.25 -13.20 -20.92
C ALA A 153 -4.73 -13.58 -20.76
N GLY A 154 -5.21 -13.73 -19.51
CA GLY A 154 -6.59 -14.06 -19.18
C GLY A 154 -7.55 -12.87 -19.16
N GLY A 155 -7.09 -11.63 -19.35
CA GLY A 155 -7.92 -10.43 -19.21
C GLY A 155 -8.48 -10.25 -17.80
N VAL A 156 -7.75 -10.71 -16.77
CA VAL A 156 -8.17 -10.62 -15.36
C VAL A 156 -8.12 -9.16 -14.91
N THR A 157 -9.19 -8.71 -14.25
CA THR A 157 -9.34 -7.32 -13.78
C THR A 157 -8.88 -7.10 -12.35
N SER A 158 -8.67 -8.17 -11.57
CA SER A 158 -8.10 -8.07 -10.23
C SER A 158 -6.71 -7.43 -10.28
N GLN A 159 -6.40 -6.58 -9.30
CA GLN A 159 -5.13 -5.86 -9.25
C GLN A 159 -4.13 -6.59 -8.33
N ILE A 160 -2.90 -6.68 -8.77
CA ILE A 160 -1.83 -7.34 -8.04
C ILE A 160 -1.22 -6.35 -7.04
N ILE A 161 -1.19 -6.75 -5.77
CA ILE A 161 -0.44 -6.07 -4.71
C ILE A 161 0.83 -6.88 -4.44
N ALA A 162 1.99 -6.32 -4.75
CA ALA A 162 3.26 -6.84 -4.27
C ALA A 162 3.34 -6.57 -2.76
N ALA A 163 3.33 -7.63 -1.96
CA ALA A 163 3.27 -7.58 -0.51
C ALA A 163 4.50 -8.23 0.14
N SER A 164 4.62 -8.09 1.48
CA SER A 164 5.80 -8.59 2.22
C SER A 164 7.11 -7.99 1.69
N ILE A 165 7.08 -6.72 1.33
CA ILE A 165 8.25 -5.98 0.84
C ILE A 165 9.29 -5.85 1.96
N ARG A 166 10.56 -6.13 1.66
CA ARG A 166 11.67 -6.13 2.63
C ARG A 166 12.67 -4.99 2.41
N HIS A 167 12.81 -4.53 1.17
CA HIS A 167 13.79 -3.52 0.77
C HIS A 167 13.36 -2.81 -0.52
N PRO A 168 13.97 -1.65 -0.87
CA PRO A 168 13.59 -0.87 -2.05
C PRO A 168 13.66 -1.63 -3.38
N GLU A 169 14.56 -2.61 -3.54
CA GLU A 169 14.67 -3.40 -4.77
C GLU A 169 13.40 -4.21 -5.06
N HIS A 170 12.68 -4.70 -4.03
CA HIS A 170 11.37 -5.34 -4.24
C HIS A 170 10.37 -4.39 -4.88
N VAL A 171 10.38 -3.10 -4.49
CA VAL A 171 9.49 -2.08 -5.05
C VAL A 171 9.79 -1.85 -6.52
N ILE A 172 11.09 -1.73 -6.87
CA ILE A 172 11.53 -1.55 -8.26
C ILE A 172 11.23 -2.79 -9.09
N ALA A 173 11.50 -3.99 -8.56
CA ALA A 173 11.18 -5.24 -9.23
C ALA A 173 9.68 -5.35 -9.53
N SER A 174 8.83 -5.09 -8.53
CA SER A 174 7.36 -5.10 -8.69
C SER A 174 6.89 -4.12 -9.76
N ALA A 175 7.47 -2.92 -9.78
CA ALA A 175 7.13 -1.90 -10.78
C ALA A 175 7.51 -2.34 -12.20
N ARG A 176 8.71 -2.91 -12.38
CA ARG A 176 9.20 -3.42 -13.66
C ARG A 176 8.37 -4.59 -14.18
N LEU A 177 7.90 -5.44 -13.28
CA LEU A 177 7.07 -6.59 -13.62
C LEU A 177 5.64 -6.19 -13.98
N GLY A 178 5.19 -5.01 -13.58
CA GLY A 178 3.87 -4.48 -13.94
C GLY A 178 2.80 -4.67 -12.86
N CYS A 179 3.19 -4.87 -11.60
CA CYS A 179 2.23 -4.82 -10.49
C CYS A 179 1.53 -3.46 -10.43
N GLU A 180 0.24 -3.45 -10.18
CA GLU A 180 -0.54 -2.22 -10.03
C GLU A 180 -0.21 -1.50 -8.72
N ILE A 181 0.13 -2.26 -7.67
CA ILE A 181 0.35 -1.76 -6.32
C ILE A 181 1.55 -2.47 -5.69
N ALA A 182 2.32 -1.74 -4.86
CA ALA A 182 3.21 -2.32 -3.87
C ALA A 182 2.82 -1.79 -2.49
N THR A 183 2.63 -2.69 -1.51
CA THR A 183 2.41 -2.29 -0.12
C THR A 183 3.72 -2.40 0.65
N VAL A 184 4.18 -1.25 1.15
CA VAL A 184 5.57 -1.02 1.55
C VAL A 184 5.61 -0.60 3.02
N PRO A 185 6.38 -1.30 3.89
CA PRO A 185 6.58 -0.86 5.28
C PRO A 185 7.19 0.54 5.34
N ALA A 186 6.81 1.34 6.36
CA ALA A 186 7.31 2.71 6.57
C ALA A 186 8.84 2.78 6.51
N LYS A 187 9.53 1.84 7.17
CA LYS A 187 11.01 1.73 7.13
C LYS A 187 11.56 1.67 5.70
N VAL A 188 10.90 0.93 4.81
CA VAL A 188 11.36 0.78 3.41
C VAL A 188 11.05 2.04 2.62
N LEU A 189 9.91 2.71 2.86
CA LEU A 189 9.60 4.00 2.27
C LEU A 189 10.67 5.05 2.63
N HIS A 190 11.11 5.10 3.90
CA HIS A 190 12.22 5.95 4.32
C HIS A 190 13.54 5.58 3.60
N GLN A 191 13.83 4.28 3.43
CA GLN A 191 15.03 3.87 2.69
C GLN A 191 15.01 4.33 1.22
N MET A 192 13.83 4.40 0.60
CA MET A 192 13.68 4.88 -0.79
C MET A 192 14.00 6.37 -0.97
N LEU A 193 13.99 7.16 0.11
CA LEU A 193 14.39 8.58 0.07
C LEU A 193 15.91 8.76 0.00
N ASN A 194 16.68 7.81 0.51
CA ASN A 194 18.11 7.99 0.76
C ASN A 194 18.94 7.76 -0.50
N HIS A 195 19.64 8.79 -0.95
CA HIS A 195 20.62 8.68 -2.04
C HIS A 195 21.78 9.66 -1.84
N PRO A 196 23.03 9.18 -1.74
CA PRO A 196 24.19 10.05 -1.46
C PRO A 196 24.38 11.19 -2.46
N LEU A 197 24.03 10.97 -3.73
CA LEU A 197 24.14 12.02 -4.75
C LEU A 197 23.03 13.09 -4.62
N THR A 198 21.89 12.76 -4.04
CA THR A 198 20.84 13.73 -3.73
C THR A 198 21.34 14.69 -2.65
N ASP A 199 21.91 14.14 -1.57
CA ASP A 199 22.43 14.92 -0.45
C ASP A 199 23.57 15.84 -0.90
N ALA A 200 24.57 15.27 -1.60
CA ALA A 200 25.69 16.05 -2.14
C ALA A 200 25.25 17.10 -3.18
N GLY A 201 24.26 16.77 -4.00
CA GLY A 201 23.68 17.70 -4.96
C GLY A 201 22.96 18.87 -4.30
N ALA A 202 22.14 18.58 -3.29
CA ALA A 202 21.42 19.60 -2.53
C ALA A 202 22.37 20.53 -1.77
N GLU A 203 23.44 19.99 -1.16
CA GLU A 203 24.46 20.78 -0.49
C GLU A 203 25.19 21.71 -1.45
N ARG A 204 25.61 21.19 -2.62
CA ARG A 204 26.25 22.00 -3.66
C ARG A 204 25.33 23.12 -4.15
N PHE A 205 24.05 22.83 -4.44
CA PHE A 205 23.11 23.85 -4.88
C PHE A 205 22.89 24.94 -3.83
N ARG A 206 22.88 24.56 -2.54
CA ARG A 206 22.82 25.54 -1.45
C ARG A 206 24.06 26.43 -1.40
N ALA A 207 25.25 25.84 -1.48
CA ALA A 207 26.49 26.60 -1.49
C ALA A 207 26.60 27.57 -2.69
N ASP A 208 26.23 27.11 -3.89
CA ASP A 208 26.18 27.94 -5.10
C ASP A 208 25.20 29.12 -4.93
N TRP A 209 24.03 28.86 -4.32
CA TRP A 209 23.00 29.87 -4.03
C TRP A 209 23.54 30.92 -3.00
N GLU A 210 24.15 30.47 -1.92
CA GLU A 210 24.71 31.33 -0.85
C GLU A 210 25.86 32.18 -1.35
N SER A 211 26.59 31.77 -2.42
CA SER A 211 27.62 32.54 -3.05
C SER A 211 27.12 33.78 -3.80
N ARG A 212 25.80 33.87 -4.05
CA ARG A 212 25.13 34.92 -4.83
C ARG A 212 24.00 35.55 -4.01
N PRO A 213 24.29 36.46 -3.05
CA PRO A 213 23.30 37.06 -2.15
C PRO A 213 22.08 37.68 -2.85
N GLU A 214 22.28 38.22 -4.07
CA GLU A 214 21.24 38.82 -4.89
C GLU A 214 20.10 37.83 -5.25
N PHE A 215 20.38 36.52 -5.34
CA PHE A 215 19.35 35.51 -5.58
C PHE A 215 18.44 35.31 -4.36
N GLY A 216 19.02 35.37 -3.16
CA GLY A 216 18.25 35.28 -1.91
C GLY A 216 17.31 36.47 -1.73
N GLU A 217 17.75 37.70 -2.13
CA GLU A 217 16.90 38.90 -2.13
C GLU A 217 15.74 38.74 -3.13
N TRP A 218 16.03 38.36 -4.37
CA TRP A 218 15.03 38.14 -5.39
C TRP A 218 13.94 37.16 -4.95
N LEU A 219 14.31 36.03 -4.34
CA LEU A 219 13.33 35.02 -3.90
C LEU A 219 12.47 35.52 -2.74
N ARG A 220 13.04 36.29 -1.79
CA ARG A 220 12.29 36.93 -0.71
C ARG A 220 11.25 37.92 -1.24
N ASP A 221 11.64 38.75 -2.20
CA ASP A 221 10.77 39.74 -2.84
C ASP A 221 9.60 39.08 -3.57
N LEU A 222 9.86 37.98 -4.30
CA LEU A 222 8.84 37.18 -4.97
C LEU A 222 7.84 36.59 -3.99
N THR A 223 8.32 36.03 -2.88
CA THR A 223 7.49 35.45 -1.82
C THR A 223 6.60 36.49 -1.15
N GLN A 224 7.17 37.67 -0.88
CA GLN A 224 6.46 38.75 -0.23
C GLN A 224 5.36 39.37 -1.10
N LYS A 225 5.60 39.53 -2.40
CA LYS A 225 4.59 39.98 -3.38
C LYS A 225 3.40 39.03 -3.42
N ARG A 226 3.63 37.73 -3.47
CA ARG A 226 2.57 36.72 -3.49
C ARG A 226 1.72 36.75 -2.20
N LEU A 227 2.33 36.89 -1.03
CA LEU A 227 1.64 36.96 0.24
C LEU A 227 0.74 38.23 0.39
N THR A 228 1.14 39.33 -0.24
CA THR A 228 0.34 40.56 -0.27
C THR A 228 -0.84 40.47 -1.23
N GLU A 229 -0.68 39.86 -2.38
CA GLU A 229 -1.75 39.64 -3.37
C GLU A 229 -2.84 38.70 -2.84
N THR A 230 -2.44 37.61 -2.13
CA THR A 230 -3.40 36.62 -1.58
C THR A 230 -4.20 37.18 -0.39
N ARG A 231 -3.76 38.28 0.28
CA ARG A 231 -4.46 38.96 1.37
C ARG A 231 -5.39 40.06 0.89
N SER A 232 -5.34 40.43 -0.38
CA SER A 232 -6.10 41.56 -0.97
C SER A 232 -7.25 41.11 -1.87
N GLY A 233 -7.44 39.80 -2.07
CA GLY A 233 -8.54 39.16 -2.82
C GLY A 233 -9.32 38.19 -1.92
#